data_edd6f2d9d5e843e055e079b1d4b67de1
#
_entry.id   edd6f2d9d5e843e055e079b1d4b67de1
#
_cell.length_a   1.000
_cell.length_b   1.000
_cell.length_c   1.000
_cell.angle_alpha   90.00
_cell.angle_beta   90.00
_cell.angle_gamma   90.00
#
_symmetry.space_group_name_H-M   'P 1'
#
loop_
_entity.id
_entity.type
_entity.pdbx_description
1 polymer ?
#
loop_
_entity_poly.entity_id
_entity_poly.type
_entity_poly.pdbx_seq_one_letter_code
_entity_poly.pdbx_strand_id
1 'polypeptide(L)'
;MDNNIESLIAELKWDVPESELARLKDIYEKIIESLTLGFDPNVLIVLDNEDAHQSDIEQIKFRIKENIVARLMARANSVVMFGKIKSGDASSFSKVVLRMGMKTAKIYILALALFLLDPALEPLAAKSFSRAILGRILAEELGFKSSAVERVEIGALLQEIGRIPAILYEIRESTSLGEDFVSKWHPLLGLALLRKYELPDYLEETLLHKHFTFLHRSLSPLAVIDLADLVVRQSFAKHGKLVVESPLPDATIDSTLGSNILDQFSSIGYRKYVEVRLPPDKGRS
;
A
#
# COMPACT_ATOMS: atom_id res chain seq x y z
N MET A 1 7.62 -13.66 -20.62
CA MET A 1 7.90 -12.24 -20.95
C MET A 1 9.09 -11.83 -20.12
N ASP A 2 10.10 -11.22 -20.72
CA ASP A 2 11.25 -10.71 -19.96
C ASP A 2 10.77 -9.54 -19.10
N ASN A 3 10.66 -9.78 -17.79
CA ASN A 3 10.18 -8.79 -16.82
C ASN A 3 11.28 -7.78 -16.46
N ASN A 4 12.10 -7.35 -17.44
CA ASN A 4 13.14 -6.35 -17.19
C ASN A 4 12.58 -4.92 -17.37
N ILE A 5 13.31 -3.95 -16.85
CA ILE A 5 12.89 -2.54 -16.83
C ILE A 5 12.73 -1.96 -18.26
N GLU A 6 13.53 -2.44 -19.23
CA GLU A 6 13.46 -1.97 -20.62
C GLU A 6 12.17 -2.45 -21.31
N SER A 7 11.79 -3.71 -21.07
CA SER A 7 10.52 -4.24 -21.57
C SER A 7 9.32 -3.47 -21.04
N LEU A 8 9.35 -3.09 -19.75
CA LEU A 8 8.31 -2.26 -19.14
C LEU A 8 8.24 -0.87 -19.75
N ILE A 9 9.39 -0.22 -19.96
CA ILE A 9 9.47 1.10 -20.59
C ILE A 9 8.93 1.05 -22.02
N ALA A 10 9.32 0.02 -22.78
CA ALA A 10 8.84 -0.17 -24.16
C ALA A 10 7.34 -0.40 -24.24
N GLU A 11 6.79 -1.23 -23.33
CA GLU A 11 5.35 -1.51 -23.23
C GLU A 11 4.55 -0.24 -22.92
N LEU A 12 5.03 0.56 -21.95
CA LEU A 12 4.39 1.81 -21.53
C LEU A 12 4.64 2.97 -22.52
N LYS A 13 5.54 2.77 -23.49
CA LYS A 13 5.97 3.83 -24.43
C LYS A 13 6.45 5.10 -23.72
N TRP A 14 7.18 4.91 -22.63
CA TRP A 14 7.72 6.03 -21.88
C TRP A 14 9.02 6.50 -22.51
N ASP A 15 9.14 7.82 -22.65
CA ASP A 15 10.41 8.45 -23.07
C ASP A 15 11.29 8.64 -21.84
N VAL A 16 12.38 7.87 -21.79
CA VAL A 16 13.32 7.85 -20.66
C VAL A 16 14.68 8.35 -21.15
N PRO A 17 15.20 9.46 -20.58
CA PRO A 17 16.55 9.94 -20.91
C PRO A 17 17.60 8.85 -20.64
N GLU A 18 18.62 8.73 -21.49
CA GLU A 18 19.64 7.68 -21.41
C GLU A 18 20.34 7.62 -20.03
N SER A 19 20.62 8.79 -19.44
CA SER A 19 21.21 8.90 -18.10
C SER A 19 20.31 8.37 -16.98
N GLU A 20 18.99 8.53 -17.10
CA GLU A 20 18.01 8.01 -16.15
C GLU A 20 17.74 6.53 -16.39
N LEU A 21 17.76 6.08 -17.66
CA LEU A 21 17.63 4.67 -18.03
C LEU A 21 18.75 3.82 -17.42
N ALA A 22 20.00 4.30 -17.49
CA ALA A 22 21.13 3.60 -16.88
C ALA A 22 20.93 3.41 -15.36
N ARG A 23 20.42 4.44 -14.65
CA ARG A 23 20.11 4.35 -13.22
C ARG A 23 18.96 3.39 -12.93
N LEU A 24 17.91 3.41 -13.74
CA LEU A 24 16.76 2.51 -13.59
C LEU A 24 17.17 1.05 -13.78
N LYS A 25 18.04 0.76 -14.76
CA LYS A 25 18.60 -0.58 -14.95
C LYS A 25 19.42 -1.03 -13.74
N ASP A 26 20.28 -0.16 -13.24
CA ASP A 26 21.13 -0.46 -12.07
C ASP A 26 20.29 -0.73 -10.82
N ILE A 27 19.21 0.05 -10.57
CA ILE A 27 18.27 -0.20 -9.48
C ILE A 27 17.55 -1.55 -9.69
N TYR A 28 17.10 -1.83 -10.90
CA TYR A 28 16.42 -3.08 -11.22
C TYR A 28 17.32 -4.29 -10.94
N GLU A 29 18.50 -4.33 -11.52
CA GLU A 29 19.45 -5.44 -11.41
C GLU A 29 19.93 -5.63 -9.97
N LYS A 30 20.40 -4.56 -9.33
CA LYS A 30 20.97 -4.64 -7.98
C LYS A 30 19.93 -4.86 -6.88
N ILE A 31 18.74 -4.31 -7.02
CA ILE A 31 17.72 -4.33 -5.97
C ILE A 31 16.57 -5.23 -6.35
N ILE A 32 15.80 -4.89 -7.40
CA ILE A 32 14.54 -5.59 -7.67
C ILE A 32 14.79 -7.06 -8.00
N GLU A 33 15.72 -7.37 -8.90
CA GLU A 33 16.01 -8.74 -9.30
C GLU A 33 16.54 -9.58 -8.14
N SER A 34 17.45 -9.03 -7.33
CA SER A 34 18.07 -9.71 -6.19
C SER A 34 17.23 -9.70 -4.91
N LEU A 35 16.09 -9.00 -4.89
CA LEU A 35 15.30 -8.78 -3.68
C LEU A 35 14.69 -10.10 -3.17
N THR A 36 14.96 -10.39 -1.90
CA THR A 36 14.42 -11.56 -1.19
C THR A 36 13.59 -11.11 0.01
N LEU A 37 12.43 -11.72 0.21
CA LEU A 37 11.50 -11.36 1.30
C LEU A 37 11.86 -12.00 2.65
N GLY A 38 12.91 -12.85 2.66
CA GLY A 38 13.28 -13.64 3.84
C GLY A 38 12.36 -14.84 4.10
N PHE A 39 11.52 -15.18 3.11
CA PHE A 39 10.78 -16.43 2.98
C PHE A 39 10.53 -16.67 1.48
N ASP A 40 10.17 -17.92 1.11
CA ASP A 40 9.81 -18.27 -0.26
C ASP A 40 8.39 -17.77 -0.58
N PRO A 41 8.21 -16.82 -1.52
CA PRO A 41 6.88 -16.33 -1.90
C PRO A 41 5.90 -17.44 -2.36
N ASN A 42 6.41 -18.55 -2.86
CA ASN A 42 5.60 -19.67 -3.30
C ASN A 42 4.73 -20.27 -2.19
N VAL A 43 5.08 -20.07 -0.91
CA VAL A 43 4.23 -20.50 0.20
C VAL A 43 2.86 -19.79 0.19
N LEU A 44 2.76 -18.64 -0.49
CA LEU A 44 1.52 -17.86 -0.59
C LEU A 44 0.59 -18.32 -1.72
N ILE A 45 1.03 -19.24 -2.60
CA ILE A 45 0.20 -19.79 -3.68
C ILE A 45 -1.07 -20.45 -3.11
N VAL A 46 -0.98 -21.00 -1.90
CA VAL A 46 -2.15 -21.55 -1.20
C VAL A 46 -3.28 -20.51 -1.07
N LEU A 47 -2.96 -19.22 -0.98
CA LEU A 47 -3.93 -18.13 -0.86
C LEU A 47 -4.59 -17.75 -2.19
N ASP A 48 -4.14 -18.30 -3.30
CA ASP A 48 -4.77 -18.14 -4.61
C ASP A 48 -5.85 -19.22 -4.87
N ASN A 49 -5.87 -20.29 -4.05
CA ASN A 49 -6.83 -21.38 -4.15
C ASN A 49 -8.02 -21.13 -3.20
N GLU A 50 -9.20 -20.86 -3.75
CA GLU A 50 -10.42 -20.60 -2.98
C GLU A 50 -10.88 -21.83 -2.16
N ASP A 51 -10.46 -23.05 -2.56
CA ASP A 51 -10.76 -24.32 -1.89
C ASP A 51 -9.66 -24.73 -0.87
N ALA A 52 -8.71 -23.86 -0.56
CA ALA A 52 -7.63 -24.16 0.37
C ALA A 52 -8.17 -24.54 1.76
N HIS A 53 -7.69 -25.65 2.31
CA HIS A 53 -8.05 -26.07 3.66
C HIS A 53 -7.46 -25.13 4.72
N GLN A 54 -8.16 -24.98 5.83
CA GLN A 54 -7.67 -24.14 6.94
C GLN A 54 -6.32 -24.59 7.49
N SER A 55 -6.04 -25.90 7.44
CA SER A 55 -4.73 -26.47 7.82
C SER A 55 -3.59 -25.94 6.95
N ASP A 56 -3.83 -25.82 5.64
CA ASP A 56 -2.82 -25.36 4.68
C ASP A 56 -2.54 -23.87 4.87
N ILE A 57 -3.59 -23.09 5.10
CA ILE A 57 -3.47 -21.67 5.44
C ILE A 57 -2.70 -21.50 6.76
N GLU A 58 -2.97 -22.33 7.79
CA GLU A 58 -2.28 -22.25 9.07
C GLU A 58 -0.78 -22.60 8.94
N GLN A 59 -0.38 -23.46 8.00
CA GLN A 59 1.00 -23.79 7.71
C GLN A 59 1.83 -22.59 7.21
N ILE A 60 1.19 -21.63 6.52
CA ILE A 60 1.87 -20.39 6.07
C ILE A 60 2.51 -19.67 7.25
N LYS A 61 1.83 -19.61 8.40
CA LYS A 61 2.32 -18.99 9.63
C LYS A 61 3.73 -19.40 10.00
N PHE A 62 4.09 -20.66 9.78
CA PHE A 62 5.41 -21.21 10.15
C PHE A 62 6.48 -20.96 9.09
N ARG A 63 6.09 -20.47 7.91
CA ARG A 63 6.99 -20.25 6.77
C ARG A 63 7.26 -18.78 6.50
N ILE A 64 6.55 -17.86 7.16
CA ILE A 64 6.76 -16.41 7.08
C ILE A 64 7.29 -15.87 8.41
N LYS A 65 7.85 -14.66 8.40
CA LYS A 65 8.41 -14.03 9.59
C LYS A 65 7.34 -13.77 10.65
N GLU A 66 7.65 -14.03 11.91
CA GLU A 66 6.73 -13.88 13.06
C GLU A 66 6.17 -12.45 13.18
N ASN A 67 6.98 -11.43 12.91
CA ASN A 67 6.54 -10.04 12.95
C ASN A 67 5.50 -9.71 11.87
N ILE A 68 5.54 -10.37 10.71
CA ILE A 68 4.50 -10.25 9.68
C ILE A 68 3.19 -10.85 10.20
N VAL A 69 3.26 -12.05 10.79
CA VAL A 69 2.09 -12.71 11.39
C VAL A 69 1.46 -11.81 12.46
N ALA A 70 2.27 -11.28 13.38
CA ALA A 70 1.80 -10.42 14.47
C ALA A 70 1.09 -9.17 13.95
N ARG A 71 1.63 -8.51 12.92
CA ARG A 71 1.02 -7.31 12.32
C ARG A 71 -0.27 -7.64 11.57
N LEU A 72 -0.31 -8.77 10.87
CA LEU A 72 -1.52 -9.22 10.17
C LEU A 72 -2.64 -9.52 11.18
N MET A 73 -2.31 -10.20 12.28
CA MET A 73 -3.27 -10.49 13.36
C MET A 73 -3.77 -9.22 14.03
N ALA A 74 -2.88 -8.27 14.34
CA ALA A 74 -3.28 -6.98 14.92
C ALA A 74 -4.25 -6.22 14.00
N ARG A 75 -3.98 -6.23 12.69
CA ARG A 75 -4.85 -5.61 11.70
C ARG A 75 -6.23 -6.28 11.67
N ALA A 76 -6.28 -7.61 11.56
CA ALA A 76 -7.54 -8.35 11.46
C ALA A 76 -8.42 -8.21 12.72
N ASN A 77 -7.81 -7.88 13.86
CA ASN A 77 -8.50 -7.64 15.13
C ASN A 77 -8.71 -6.14 15.42
N SER A 78 -8.35 -5.26 14.47
CA SER A 78 -8.54 -3.83 14.62
C SER A 78 -10.02 -3.44 14.53
N VAL A 79 -10.51 -2.75 15.56
CA VAL A 79 -11.88 -2.20 15.59
C VAL A 79 -12.08 -1.15 14.50
N VAL A 80 -11.03 -0.40 14.15
CA VAL A 80 -11.06 0.61 13.09
C VAL A 80 -11.33 -0.02 11.73
N MET A 81 -10.72 -1.20 11.48
CA MET A 81 -10.79 -1.86 10.18
C MET A 81 -12.05 -2.72 9.99
N PHE A 82 -12.58 -3.30 11.06
CA PHE A 82 -13.67 -4.29 10.97
C PHE A 82 -14.87 -3.97 11.86
N GLY A 83 -14.86 -2.81 12.53
CA GLY A 83 -15.93 -2.39 13.45
C GLY A 83 -15.93 -3.18 14.77
N LYS A 84 -16.88 -2.86 15.64
CA LYS A 84 -17.08 -3.61 16.90
C LYS A 84 -17.68 -4.99 16.68
N ILE A 85 -17.75 -5.43 15.44
CA ILE A 85 -18.61 -6.53 15.08
C ILE A 85 -17.94 -7.86 15.22
N LYS A 86 -18.68 -8.65 15.91
CA LYS A 86 -18.94 -10.06 15.65
C LYS A 86 -17.85 -10.97 16.13
N SER A 87 -18.11 -11.43 17.33
CA SER A 87 -17.66 -12.74 17.80
C SER A 87 -16.16 -12.95 17.84
N GLY A 88 -15.52 -12.44 18.85
CA GLY A 88 -14.21 -12.93 19.30
C GLY A 88 -13.06 -12.48 18.40
N ASP A 89 -11.92 -12.25 19.02
CA ASP A 89 -10.66 -12.06 18.32
C ASP A 89 -10.38 -13.23 17.38
N ALA A 90 -9.90 -12.97 16.19
CA ALA A 90 -9.40 -14.00 15.31
C ALA A 90 -8.17 -14.64 15.98
N SER A 91 -8.37 -15.79 16.62
CA SER A 91 -7.37 -16.45 17.48
C SER A 91 -6.37 -17.31 16.73
N SER A 92 -6.65 -17.63 15.45
CA SER A 92 -5.75 -18.39 14.59
C SER A 92 -5.41 -17.61 13.32
N PHE A 93 -4.29 -17.93 12.71
CA PHE A 93 -3.84 -17.29 11.48
C PHE A 93 -4.83 -17.54 10.34
N SER A 94 -5.35 -18.74 10.20
CA SER A 94 -6.36 -19.07 9.22
C SER A 94 -7.64 -18.23 9.36
N LYS A 95 -8.12 -18.00 10.58
CA LYS A 95 -9.26 -17.11 10.82
C LYS A 95 -8.97 -15.65 10.44
N VAL A 96 -7.74 -15.19 10.67
CA VAL A 96 -7.28 -13.86 10.24
C VAL A 96 -7.33 -13.75 8.72
N VAL A 97 -6.76 -14.72 8.02
CA VAL A 97 -6.73 -14.76 6.55
C VAL A 97 -8.14 -14.79 5.98
N LEU A 98 -9.01 -15.66 6.51
CA LEU A 98 -10.41 -15.75 6.06
C LEU A 98 -11.21 -14.47 6.32
N ARG A 99 -10.96 -13.79 7.45
CA ARG A 99 -11.60 -12.50 7.78
C ARG A 99 -11.20 -11.40 6.81
N MET A 100 -9.94 -11.38 6.40
CA MET A 100 -9.42 -10.41 5.45
C MET A 100 -9.75 -10.72 4.00
N GLY A 101 -10.02 -11.99 3.69
CA GLY A 101 -9.99 -12.54 2.34
C GLY A 101 -8.59 -12.99 1.94
N MET A 102 -8.49 -14.16 1.29
CA MET A 102 -7.20 -14.80 1.01
C MET A 102 -6.30 -13.94 0.11
N LYS A 103 -6.86 -13.39 -0.97
CA LYS A 103 -6.11 -12.50 -1.90
C LYS A 103 -5.61 -11.25 -1.20
N THR A 104 -6.45 -10.61 -0.39
CA THR A 104 -6.08 -9.44 0.43
C THR A 104 -4.98 -9.79 1.41
N ALA A 105 -5.09 -10.91 2.11
CA ALA A 105 -4.07 -11.38 3.05
C ALA A 105 -2.73 -11.64 2.36
N LYS A 106 -2.73 -12.28 1.17
CA LYS A 106 -1.53 -12.46 0.34
C LYS A 106 -0.82 -11.13 0.07
N ILE A 107 -1.57 -10.13 -0.41
CA ILE A 107 -1.02 -8.81 -0.73
C ILE A 107 -0.46 -8.13 0.53
N TYR A 108 -1.17 -8.21 1.66
CA TYR A 108 -0.69 -7.65 2.92
C TYR A 108 0.57 -8.33 3.44
N ILE A 109 0.69 -9.65 3.32
CA ILE A 109 1.90 -10.39 3.68
C ILE A 109 3.08 -9.91 2.84
N LEU A 110 2.90 -9.79 1.53
CA LEU A 110 3.93 -9.30 0.62
C LEU A 110 4.31 -7.84 0.92
N ALA A 111 3.33 -6.98 1.11
CA ALA A 111 3.58 -5.57 1.48
C ALA A 111 4.34 -5.45 2.80
N LEU A 112 3.91 -6.17 3.85
CA LEU A 112 4.61 -6.20 5.13
C LEU A 112 6.04 -6.73 4.98
N ALA A 113 6.25 -7.78 4.18
CA ALA A 113 7.58 -8.32 3.95
C ALA A 113 8.50 -7.30 3.28
N LEU A 114 7.99 -6.56 2.29
CA LEU A 114 8.73 -5.50 1.59
C LEU A 114 9.07 -4.33 2.53
N PHE A 115 8.09 -3.83 3.28
CA PHE A 115 8.32 -2.72 4.22
C PHE A 115 9.20 -3.08 5.41
N LEU A 116 9.36 -4.36 5.73
CA LEU A 116 10.20 -4.85 6.83
C LEU A 116 11.60 -5.31 6.38
N LEU A 117 11.99 -5.04 5.14
CA LEU A 117 13.32 -5.38 4.62
C LEU A 117 14.42 -4.58 5.32
N ASP A 118 14.17 -3.30 5.57
CA ASP A 118 15.12 -2.39 6.20
C ASP A 118 14.40 -1.38 7.11
N PRO A 119 14.97 -1.02 8.28
CA PRO A 119 14.40 0.01 9.16
C PRO A 119 14.20 1.37 8.51
N ALA A 120 14.99 1.74 7.51
CA ALA A 120 14.83 3.01 6.78
C ALA A 120 13.51 3.09 6.00
N LEU A 121 12.83 1.97 5.77
CA LEU A 121 11.51 1.90 5.15
C LEU A 121 10.35 2.21 6.12
N GLU A 122 10.62 2.31 7.43
CA GLU A 122 9.58 2.56 8.44
C GLU A 122 8.74 3.81 8.18
N PRO A 123 9.31 4.99 7.82
CA PRO A 123 8.51 6.17 7.50
C PRO A 123 7.60 5.98 6.29
N LEU A 124 8.08 5.27 5.26
CA LEU A 124 7.28 4.94 4.07
C LEU A 124 6.16 3.97 4.44
N ALA A 125 6.46 2.93 5.21
CA ALA A 125 5.49 1.97 5.73
C ALA A 125 4.39 2.68 6.52
N ALA A 126 4.75 3.57 7.47
CA ALA A 126 3.81 4.31 8.27
C ALA A 126 2.82 5.11 7.42
N LYS A 127 3.29 5.82 6.40
CA LYS A 127 2.44 6.56 5.46
C LYS A 127 1.55 5.63 4.65
N SER A 128 2.09 4.54 4.11
CA SER A 128 1.37 3.60 3.26
C SER A 128 0.25 2.89 4.00
N PHE A 129 0.50 2.40 5.23
CA PHE A 129 -0.55 1.80 6.06
C PHE A 129 -1.59 2.83 6.52
N SER A 130 -1.18 4.06 6.82
CA SER A 130 -2.12 5.14 7.15
C SER A 130 -3.05 5.48 5.99
N ARG A 131 -2.52 5.52 4.75
CA ARG A 131 -3.33 5.71 3.53
C ARG A 131 -4.31 4.58 3.32
N ALA A 132 -3.86 3.34 3.48
CA ALA A 132 -4.73 2.17 3.33
C ALA A 132 -5.92 2.21 4.30
N ILE A 133 -5.67 2.50 5.56
CA ILE A 133 -6.70 2.60 6.60
C ILE A 133 -7.66 3.75 6.29
N LEU A 134 -7.14 4.94 6.00
CA LEU A 134 -7.96 6.10 5.70
C LEU A 134 -8.75 5.91 4.40
N GLY A 135 -8.12 5.38 3.36
CA GLY A 135 -8.78 5.09 2.09
C GLY A 135 -9.94 4.12 2.26
N ARG A 136 -9.76 3.05 3.05
CA ARG A 136 -10.84 2.13 3.40
C ARG A 136 -11.99 2.83 4.11
N ILE A 137 -11.71 3.60 5.16
CA ILE A 137 -12.74 4.33 5.93
C ILE A 137 -13.50 5.28 5.01
N LEU A 138 -12.80 6.04 4.17
CA LEU A 138 -13.42 6.94 3.21
C LEU A 138 -14.33 6.21 2.22
N ALA A 139 -13.85 5.10 1.66
CA ALA A 139 -14.62 4.31 0.71
C ALA A 139 -15.88 3.69 1.34
N GLU A 140 -15.78 3.19 2.57
CA GLU A 140 -16.93 2.66 3.31
C GLU A 140 -17.98 3.75 3.60
N GLU A 141 -17.55 4.92 4.07
CA GLU A 141 -18.43 6.05 4.39
C GLU A 141 -19.05 6.69 3.14
N LEU A 142 -18.37 6.63 2.00
CA LEU A 142 -18.89 7.07 0.71
C LEU A 142 -19.81 6.03 0.05
N GLY A 143 -20.08 4.91 0.71
CA GLY A 143 -21.03 3.89 0.25
C GLY A 143 -20.52 3.01 -0.89
N PHE A 144 -19.19 2.88 -1.08
CA PHE A 144 -18.65 1.96 -2.07
C PHE A 144 -18.98 0.50 -1.72
N LYS A 145 -19.16 -0.32 -2.76
CA LYS A 145 -19.29 -1.77 -2.60
C LYS A 145 -18.01 -2.38 -2.03
N SER A 146 -18.12 -3.48 -1.30
CA SER A 146 -16.98 -4.13 -0.62
C SER A 146 -15.78 -4.39 -1.53
N SER A 147 -15.98 -4.79 -2.79
CA SER A 147 -14.89 -4.99 -3.75
C SER A 147 -14.17 -3.69 -4.14
N ALA A 148 -14.87 -2.57 -4.18
CA ALA A 148 -14.26 -1.27 -4.44
C ALA A 148 -13.54 -0.73 -3.19
N VAL A 149 -14.09 -0.95 -2.00
CA VAL A 149 -13.43 -0.64 -0.71
C VAL A 149 -12.09 -1.37 -0.62
N GLU A 150 -12.06 -2.66 -0.95
CA GLU A 150 -10.84 -3.45 -0.97
C GLU A 150 -9.81 -2.91 -1.97
N ARG A 151 -10.25 -2.57 -3.19
CA ARG A 151 -9.37 -1.96 -4.20
C ARG A 151 -8.77 -0.64 -3.73
N VAL A 152 -9.56 0.21 -3.09
CA VAL A 152 -9.09 1.48 -2.51
C VAL A 152 -8.05 1.21 -1.44
N GLU A 153 -8.34 0.31 -0.52
CA GLU A 153 -7.43 -0.02 0.57
C GLU A 153 -6.08 -0.53 0.05
N ILE A 154 -6.10 -1.52 -0.82
CA ILE A 154 -4.88 -2.13 -1.38
C ILE A 154 -4.14 -1.15 -2.29
N GLY A 155 -4.85 -0.43 -3.14
CA GLY A 155 -4.26 0.60 -3.99
C GLY A 155 -3.55 1.68 -3.17
N ALA A 156 -4.20 2.18 -2.12
CA ALA A 156 -3.62 3.16 -1.20
C ALA A 156 -2.41 2.62 -0.43
N LEU A 157 -2.39 1.32 -0.09
CA LEU A 157 -1.25 0.66 0.53
C LEU A 157 -0.03 0.64 -0.39
N LEU A 158 -0.25 0.32 -1.66
CA LEU A 158 0.84 0.04 -2.61
C LEU A 158 1.19 1.22 -3.53
N GLN A 159 0.48 2.33 -3.47
CA GLN A 159 0.66 3.49 -4.36
C GLN A 159 2.11 3.97 -4.47
N GLU A 160 2.87 3.92 -3.39
CA GLU A 160 4.28 4.34 -3.36
C GLU A 160 5.26 3.17 -3.19
N ILE A 161 4.84 1.92 -3.48
CA ILE A 161 5.68 0.73 -3.29
C ILE A 161 7.01 0.80 -4.06
N GLY A 162 7.03 1.48 -5.20
CA GLY A 162 8.24 1.68 -6.00
C GLY A 162 9.28 2.60 -5.37
N ARG A 163 8.98 3.27 -4.26
CA ARG A 163 9.98 3.96 -3.46
C ARG A 163 10.88 3.00 -2.68
N ILE A 164 10.42 1.78 -2.44
CA ILE A 164 11.19 0.76 -1.71
C ILE A 164 12.51 0.45 -2.42
N PRO A 165 12.54 0.05 -3.71
CA PRO A 165 13.80 -0.22 -4.38
C PRO A 165 14.71 1.02 -4.48
N ALA A 166 14.15 2.23 -4.61
CA ALA A 166 14.94 3.45 -4.62
C ALA A 166 15.66 3.68 -3.28
N ILE A 167 14.94 3.57 -2.15
CA ILE A 167 15.51 3.71 -0.80
C ILE A 167 16.57 2.63 -0.55
N LEU A 168 16.29 1.37 -0.88
CA LEU A 168 17.24 0.27 -0.71
C LEU A 168 18.50 0.47 -1.57
N TYR A 169 18.35 1.02 -2.77
CA TYR A 169 19.48 1.35 -3.63
C TYR A 169 20.34 2.46 -3.01
N GLU A 170 19.72 3.54 -2.52
CA GLU A 170 20.45 4.63 -1.86
C GLU A 170 21.27 4.14 -0.66
N ILE A 171 20.69 3.23 0.14
CA ILE A 171 21.37 2.61 1.28
C ILE A 171 22.55 1.76 0.80
N ARG A 172 22.31 0.86 -0.16
CA ARG A 172 23.29 -0.09 -0.63
C ARG A 172 24.50 0.58 -1.31
N GLU A 173 24.23 1.58 -2.16
CA GLU A 173 25.25 2.29 -2.91
C GLU A 173 25.79 3.53 -2.18
N SER A 174 25.30 3.81 -0.97
CA SER A 174 25.65 5.01 -0.18
C SER A 174 25.56 6.30 -1.01
N THR A 175 24.50 6.43 -1.80
CA THR A 175 24.25 7.54 -2.73
C THR A 175 22.86 8.10 -2.56
N SER A 176 22.58 9.27 -3.14
CA SER A 176 21.22 9.82 -3.22
C SER A 176 20.78 9.91 -4.67
N LEU A 177 19.58 9.41 -4.92
CA LEU A 177 18.91 9.53 -6.22
C LEU A 177 18.28 10.92 -6.42
N GLY A 178 17.94 11.57 -5.30
CA GLY A 178 17.19 12.82 -5.29
C GLY A 178 15.67 12.60 -5.45
N GLU A 179 14.90 13.44 -4.76
CA GLU A 179 13.43 13.30 -4.72
C GLU A 179 12.77 13.43 -6.10
N ASP A 180 13.30 14.27 -6.98
CA ASP A 180 12.77 14.46 -8.34
C ASP A 180 12.85 13.16 -9.16
N PHE A 181 13.99 12.47 -9.09
CA PHE A 181 14.15 11.16 -9.73
C PHE A 181 13.21 10.14 -9.13
N VAL A 182 13.18 10.01 -7.81
CA VAL A 182 12.34 9.04 -7.11
C VAL A 182 10.86 9.30 -7.39
N SER A 183 10.40 10.54 -7.30
CA SER A 183 9.00 10.91 -7.57
C SER A 183 8.59 10.64 -9.02
N LYS A 184 9.50 10.82 -9.97
CA LYS A 184 9.25 10.56 -11.40
C LYS A 184 9.17 9.07 -11.70
N TRP A 185 10.05 8.25 -11.12
CA TRP A 185 10.26 6.86 -11.54
C TRP A 185 9.73 5.80 -10.58
N HIS A 186 9.31 6.17 -9.36
CA HIS A 186 8.73 5.16 -8.46
C HIS A 186 7.53 4.39 -9.04
N PRO A 187 6.67 4.95 -9.94
CA PRO A 187 5.60 4.15 -10.52
C PRO A 187 6.13 2.99 -11.36
N LEU A 188 7.18 3.23 -12.15
CA LEU A 188 7.82 2.20 -12.96
C LEU A 188 8.50 1.12 -12.11
N LEU A 189 9.24 1.54 -11.07
CA LEU A 189 9.87 0.62 -10.12
C LEU A 189 8.81 -0.19 -9.34
N GLY A 190 7.68 0.44 -9.01
CA GLY A 190 6.54 -0.22 -8.39
C GLY A 190 5.93 -1.27 -9.30
N LEU A 191 5.73 -0.95 -10.58
CA LEU A 191 5.22 -1.89 -11.57
C LEU A 191 6.14 -3.12 -11.71
N ALA A 192 7.46 -2.91 -11.71
CA ALA A 192 8.42 -4.01 -11.72
C ALA A 192 8.25 -4.94 -10.51
N LEU A 193 8.00 -4.37 -9.31
CA LEU A 193 7.71 -5.16 -8.11
C LEU A 193 6.38 -5.89 -8.20
N LEU A 194 5.31 -5.23 -8.71
CA LEU A 194 4.01 -5.88 -8.88
C LEU A 194 4.13 -7.12 -9.76
N ARG A 195 4.83 -7.01 -10.89
CA ARG A 195 5.03 -8.13 -11.83
C ARG A 195 5.93 -9.21 -11.26
N LYS A 196 7.00 -8.84 -10.54
CA LYS A 196 7.87 -9.82 -9.88
C LYS A 196 7.12 -10.73 -8.91
N TYR A 197 6.14 -10.18 -8.18
CA TYR A 197 5.37 -10.90 -7.17
C TYR A 197 3.97 -11.30 -7.62
N GLU A 198 3.69 -11.18 -8.93
CA GLU A 198 2.40 -11.56 -9.53
C GLU A 198 1.20 -10.96 -8.80
N LEU A 199 1.31 -9.67 -8.50
CA LEU A 199 0.22 -8.93 -7.86
C LEU A 199 -0.86 -8.56 -8.90
N PRO A 200 -2.12 -8.35 -8.48
CA PRO A 200 -3.23 -8.11 -9.40
C PRO A 200 -3.04 -6.91 -10.34
N ASP A 201 -3.39 -7.07 -11.62
CA ASP A 201 -3.22 -6.06 -12.68
C ASP A 201 -3.92 -4.73 -12.39
N TYR A 202 -5.04 -4.72 -11.65
CA TYR A 202 -5.71 -3.46 -11.29
C TYR A 202 -4.84 -2.50 -10.46
N LEU A 203 -3.75 -3.00 -9.86
CA LEU A 203 -2.80 -2.18 -9.11
C LEU A 203 -1.86 -1.40 -10.05
N GLU A 204 -1.67 -1.85 -11.29
CA GLU A 204 -0.90 -1.13 -12.28
C GLU A 204 -1.54 0.25 -12.55
N GLU A 205 -2.87 0.28 -12.69
CA GLU A 205 -3.60 1.53 -12.85
C GLU A 205 -3.34 2.50 -11.70
N THR A 206 -3.33 2.00 -10.45
CA THR A 206 -3.06 2.83 -9.28
C THR A 206 -1.66 3.41 -9.26
N LEU A 207 -0.64 2.62 -9.69
CA LEU A 207 0.74 3.09 -9.75
C LEU A 207 0.97 4.08 -10.88
N LEU A 208 0.38 3.82 -12.04
CA LEU A 208 0.59 4.61 -13.26
C LEU A 208 -0.29 5.86 -13.29
N HIS A 209 -1.27 5.91 -12.40
CA HIS A 209 -2.15 7.06 -12.28
C HIS A 209 -1.34 8.30 -11.89
N LYS A 210 -1.19 9.21 -12.84
CA LYS A 210 -0.43 10.44 -12.60
C LYS A 210 -1.13 11.26 -11.52
N HIS A 211 -0.41 11.55 -10.47
CA HIS A 211 -0.85 12.43 -9.39
C HIS A 211 -1.45 13.73 -9.97
N PHE A 212 -2.51 14.00 -9.67
CA PHE A 212 -3.77 14.56 -9.84
C PHE A 212 -3.83 16.02 -10.01
N THR A 213 -4.44 16.43 -10.95
CA THR A 213 -5.47 17.47 -10.85
C THR A 213 -6.78 16.75 -10.55
N PHE A 214 -7.51 17.13 -9.53
CA PHE A 214 -8.84 16.61 -9.19
C PHE A 214 -9.85 16.91 -10.33
N LEU A 215 -9.52 16.44 -11.52
CA LEU A 215 -10.29 16.60 -12.74
C LEU A 215 -11.27 15.46 -12.96
N HIS A 216 -11.40 14.53 -11.96
CA HIS A 216 -12.37 13.46 -12.08
C HIS A 216 -13.79 14.01 -11.94
N ARG A 217 -14.52 13.92 -13.01
CA ARG A 217 -15.95 14.24 -13.07
C ARG A 217 -16.82 13.21 -12.32
N SER A 218 -16.24 12.17 -11.74
CA SER A 218 -16.96 11.13 -11.00
C SER A 218 -16.15 10.59 -9.83
N LEU A 219 -16.83 10.26 -8.75
CA LEU A 219 -16.26 9.58 -7.61
C LEU A 219 -15.79 8.19 -8.03
N SER A 220 -14.48 7.94 -7.93
CA SER A 220 -13.85 6.66 -8.32
C SER A 220 -12.96 6.14 -7.20
N PRO A 221 -12.61 4.84 -7.18
CA PRO A 221 -11.61 4.31 -6.26
C PRO A 221 -10.30 5.10 -6.25
N LEU A 222 -9.82 5.52 -7.43
CA LEU A 222 -8.60 6.31 -7.56
C LEU A 222 -8.73 7.68 -6.89
N ALA A 223 -9.86 8.38 -7.07
CA ALA A 223 -10.09 9.67 -6.43
C ALA A 223 -10.06 9.55 -4.89
N VAL A 224 -10.56 8.44 -4.33
CA VAL A 224 -10.51 8.18 -2.89
C VAL A 224 -9.08 7.88 -2.42
N ILE A 225 -8.30 7.13 -3.22
CA ILE A 225 -6.88 6.87 -2.94
C ILE A 225 -6.10 8.20 -2.88
N ASP A 226 -6.32 9.10 -3.83
CA ASP A 226 -5.63 10.39 -3.87
C ASP A 226 -6.03 11.31 -2.73
N LEU A 227 -7.31 11.31 -2.37
CA LEU A 227 -7.77 12.05 -1.19
C LEU A 227 -7.11 11.52 0.09
N ALA A 228 -7.04 10.20 0.24
CA ALA A 228 -6.36 9.59 1.37
C ALA A 228 -4.86 9.95 1.39
N ASP A 229 -4.19 9.94 0.24
CA ASP A 229 -2.79 10.34 0.13
C ASP A 229 -2.57 11.81 0.49
N LEU A 230 -3.42 12.70 -0.01
CA LEU A 230 -3.35 14.12 0.31
C LEU A 230 -3.44 14.36 1.83
N VAL A 231 -4.46 13.78 2.48
CA VAL A 231 -4.66 13.93 3.93
C VAL A 231 -3.49 13.35 4.72
N VAL A 232 -2.99 12.17 4.32
CA VAL A 232 -1.84 11.55 4.99
C VAL A 232 -0.59 12.39 4.83
N ARG A 233 -0.27 12.86 3.63
CA ARG A 233 0.92 13.71 3.40
C ARG A 233 0.88 14.98 4.24
N GLN A 234 -0.24 15.70 4.26
CA GLN A 234 -0.40 16.91 5.06
C GLN A 234 -0.31 16.62 6.56
N SER A 235 -0.95 15.56 7.02
CA SER A 235 -0.93 15.15 8.42
C SER A 235 0.47 14.77 8.88
N PHE A 236 1.21 13.98 8.09
CA PHE A 236 2.58 13.62 8.44
C PHE A 236 3.54 14.81 8.39
N ALA A 237 3.35 15.74 7.47
CA ALA A 237 4.15 16.97 7.43
C ALA A 237 3.96 17.82 8.70
N LYS A 238 2.71 17.87 9.22
CA LYS A 238 2.37 18.69 10.39
C LYS A 238 2.64 17.98 11.73
N HIS A 239 2.36 16.67 11.80
CA HIS A 239 2.29 15.93 13.07
C HIS A 239 3.24 14.73 13.15
N GLY A 240 3.92 14.35 12.06
CA GLY A 240 4.74 13.14 11.99
C GLY A 240 3.94 11.83 12.01
N LYS A 241 2.60 11.88 12.07
CA LYS A 241 1.68 10.72 12.11
C LYS A 241 0.35 11.10 11.47
N LEU A 242 -0.53 10.11 11.24
CA LEU A 242 -1.88 10.39 10.79
C LEU A 242 -2.72 10.95 11.95
N VAL A 243 -3.13 12.21 11.79
CA VAL A 243 -4.13 12.91 12.60
C VAL A 243 -5.11 13.53 11.62
N VAL A 244 -6.38 13.12 11.67
CA VAL A 244 -7.41 13.68 10.81
C VAL A 244 -8.07 14.84 11.54
N GLU A 245 -7.83 16.06 11.07
CA GLU A 245 -8.37 17.29 11.64
C GLU A 245 -9.64 17.72 10.89
N SER A 246 -10.50 18.47 11.57
CA SER A 246 -11.69 19.09 10.98
C SER A 246 -11.68 20.60 11.26
N PRO A 247 -11.86 21.45 10.25
CA PRO A 247 -11.98 21.08 8.82
C PRO A 247 -10.69 20.47 8.29
N LEU A 248 -10.78 19.70 7.22
CA LEU A 248 -9.58 19.28 6.49
C LEU A 248 -8.80 20.53 6.09
N PRO A 249 -7.45 20.54 6.22
CA PRO A 249 -6.67 21.69 5.83
C PRO A 249 -7.04 22.08 4.39
N ASP A 250 -7.09 23.39 4.11
CA ASP A 250 -7.34 23.94 2.78
C ASP A 250 -6.38 23.31 1.77
N ALA A 251 -6.77 22.17 1.29
CA ALA A 251 -6.19 21.68 0.07
C ALA A 251 -6.84 22.53 -1.01
N THR A 252 -6.04 23.15 -1.83
CA THR A 252 -6.45 23.75 -3.10
C THR A 252 -7.07 22.67 -3.99
N ILE A 253 -8.22 22.14 -3.57
CA ILE A 253 -9.04 21.22 -4.31
C ILE A 253 -9.98 22.09 -5.14
N ASP A 254 -9.46 22.51 -6.27
CA ASP A 254 -10.07 23.49 -7.15
C ASP A 254 -11.19 22.87 -8.00
N SER A 255 -11.88 21.83 -7.52
CA SER A 255 -12.97 21.21 -8.27
C SER A 255 -14.22 21.05 -7.39
N THR A 256 -15.38 21.22 -8.00
CA THR A 256 -16.70 20.96 -7.40
C THR A 256 -16.77 19.55 -6.78
N LEU A 257 -16.10 18.58 -7.38
CA LEU A 257 -16.03 17.22 -6.89
C LEU A 257 -15.21 17.11 -5.60
N GLY A 258 -14.06 17.78 -5.55
CA GLY A 258 -13.23 17.82 -4.36
C GLY A 258 -13.97 18.42 -3.18
N SER A 259 -14.68 19.55 -3.39
CA SER A 259 -15.54 20.15 -2.37
C SER A 259 -16.63 19.20 -1.92
N ASN A 260 -17.32 18.52 -2.83
CA ASN A 260 -18.36 17.57 -2.51
C ASN A 260 -17.85 16.37 -1.69
N ILE A 261 -16.66 15.84 -2.03
CA ILE A 261 -16.02 14.76 -1.27
C ILE A 261 -15.67 15.25 0.15
N LEU A 262 -15.09 16.44 0.26
CA LEU A 262 -14.74 17.03 1.56
C LEU A 262 -15.97 17.33 2.42
N ASP A 263 -17.04 17.84 1.83
CA ASP A 263 -18.31 18.10 2.51
C ASP A 263 -18.95 16.81 3.03
N GLN A 264 -18.99 15.76 2.19
CA GLN A 264 -19.47 14.45 2.59
C GLN A 264 -18.59 13.88 3.72
N PHE A 265 -17.27 13.90 3.56
CA PHE A 265 -16.33 13.45 4.57
C PHE A 265 -16.50 14.20 5.89
N SER A 266 -16.70 15.51 5.86
CA SER A 266 -16.96 16.32 7.03
C SER A 266 -18.29 15.99 7.69
N SER A 267 -19.33 15.63 6.91
CA SER A 267 -20.67 15.36 7.38
C SER A 267 -20.82 14.01 8.10
N ILE A 268 -20.01 12.99 7.74
CA ILE A 268 -20.12 11.62 8.27
C ILE A 268 -19.43 11.40 9.62
N GLY A 269 -18.99 12.47 10.26
CA GLY A 269 -18.50 12.40 11.64
C GLY A 269 -17.16 11.68 11.81
N TYR A 270 -16.26 11.80 10.83
CA TYR A 270 -14.92 11.20 10.84
C TYR A 270 -14.05 11.60 12.04
N ARG A 271 -14.48 12.56 12.88
CA ARG A 271 -13.80 12.96 14.12
C ARG A 271 -13.48 11.79 15.04
N LYS A 272 -14.26 10.70 14.98
CA LYS A 272 -13.97 9.46 15.73
C LYS A 272 -12.68 8.75 15.28
N TYR A 273 -12.14 9.11 14.11
CA TYR A 273 -10.91 8.56 13.55
C TYR A 273 -9.72 9.53 13.64
N VAL A 274 -9.75 10.43 14.61
CA VAL A 274 -8.80 11.54 14.75
C VAL A 274 -7.35 11.09 14.80
N GLU A 275 -7.07 9.89 15.30
CA GLU A 275 -5.71 9.36 15.38
C GLU A 275 -5.69 7.88 15.03
N VAL A 276 -4.91 7.53 14.01
CA VAL A 276 -4.69 6.14 13.59
C VAL A 276 -3.21 5.82 13.72
N ARG A 277 -2.91 4.71 14.40
CA ARG A 277 -1.53 4.24 14.60
C ARG A 277 -1.32 2.89 13.96
N LEU A 278 -0.11 2.69 13.46
CA LEU A 278 0.32 1.34 13.10
C LEU A 278 0.36 0.45 14.34
N PRO A 279 0.04 -0.84 14.20
CA PRO A 279 0.20 -1.76 15.31
C PRO A 279 1.66 -1.72 15.81
N PRO A 280 1.85 -1.68 17.15
CA PRO A 280 3.19 -1.59 17.73
C PRO A 280 4.06 -2.77 17.30
N ASP A 281 5.32 -2.49 17.04
CA ASP A 281 6.32 -3.53 16.82
C ASP A 281 6.63 -4.19 18.19
N LYS A 282 6.02 -5.33 18.45
CA LYS A 282 6.32 -6.10 19.67
C LYS A 282 7.68 -6.83 19.64
N GLY A 283 8.47 -6.60 18.58
CA GLY A 283 9.70 -7.34 18.32
C GLY A 283 10.99 -6.66 18.77
N ARG A 284 10.91 -5.56 19.54
CA ARG A 284 12.10 -4.95 20.16
C ARG A 284 11.96 -4.95 21.68
N SER A 285 12.21 -6.09 22.28
CA SER A 285 12.63 -6.20 23.68
C SER A 285 13.95 -6.95 23.74
#